data_a6c6b90db20b7f38e727486190889bf6
#
_entry.id   a6c6b90db20b7f38e727486190889bf6
#
_cell.length_a   1.000
_cell.length_b   1.000
_cell.length_c   1.000
_cell.angle_alpha   90.00
_cell.angle_beta   90.00
_cell.angle_gamma   90.00
#
_symmetry.space_group_name_H-M   'P 1'
#
loop_
_entity.id
_entity.type
_entity.pdbx_description
1 polymer ?
#
loop_
_entity_poly.entity_id
_entity_poly.type
_entity_poly.pdbx_seq_one_letter_code
_entity_poly.pdbx_strand_id
1 'polypeptide(L)'
;MADKIKAAGGIVIRGKKILFIKKNGRWEFPKGRLKKRANKKKTALREISEETGLKKKDLEIIQPLIPTHNHNKANGNISIKETTWFLVKFTGDPSFKLKPEKREGISKCKWVTLNKLEITLKNSRPLVHYLLGFVLNDPGYKDYLKNQRK
;
A
#
# COMPACT_ATOMS: atom_id res chain seq x y z
N MET A 1 24.37 -12.55 11.01
CA MET A 1 23.33 -12.82 9.98
C MET A 1 22.17 -11.84 10.12
N ALA A 2 21.59 -11.43 9.01
CA ALA A 2 20.43 -10.56 9.03
C ALA A 2 19.15 -11.40 9.20
N ASP A 3 18.25 -10.99 10.08
CA ASP A 3 16.94 -11.60 10.20
C ASP A 3 16.07 -11.19 9.01
N LYS A 4 15.28 -12.11 8.51
CA LYS A 4 14.37 -11.84 7.40
C LYS A 4 12.94 -11.71 7.92
N ILE A 5 12.35 -10.55 7.66
CA ILE A 5 10.97 -10.26 8.01
C ILE A 5 10.14 -10.21 6.72
N LYS A 6 9.03 -10.93 6.70
CA LYS A 6 8.13 -10.93 5.55
C LYS A 6 6.90 -10.10 5.86
N ALA A 7 6.46 -9.32 4.88
CA ALA A 7 5.28 -8.48 4.99
C ALA A 7 4.48 -8.54 3.69
N ALA A 8 3.24 -8.10 3.76
CA ALA A 8 2.39 -7.96 2.57
C ALA A 8 1.60 -6.67 2.67
N GLY A 9 1.33 -6.06 1.54
CA GLY A 9 0.57 -4.83 1.49
C GLY A 9 -0.03 -4.60 0.13
N GLY A 10 -0.67 -3.46 -0.03
CA GLY A 10 -1.35 -3.17 -1.27
C GLY A 10 -1.33 -1.70 -1.66
N ILE A 11 -1.34 -1.49 -2.96
CA ILE A 11 -1.58 -0.19 -3.56
C ILE A 11 -3.03 -0.20 -3.99
N VAL A 12 -3.86 0.58 -3.29
CA VAL A 12 -5.30 0.59 -3.48
C VAL A 12 -5.69 1.70 -4.45
N ILE A 13 -6.43 1.35 -5.47
CA ILE A 13 -6.85 2.29 -6.51
C ILE A 13 -8.37 2.42 -6.56
N ARG A 14 -8.81 3.62 -6.88
CA ARG A 14 -10.22 3.94 -7.10
C ARG A 14 -10.28 5.05 -8.14
N GLY A 15 -10.74 4.73 -9.36
CA GLY A 15 -10.69 5.68 -10.45
C GLY A 15 -9.29 6.20 -10.68
N LYS A 16 -9.12 7.51 -10.75
CA LYS A 16 -7.81 8.16 -10.93
C LYS A 16 -7.15 8.53 -9.60
N LYS A 17 -7.45 7.78 -8.55
CA LYS A 17 -6.93 8.04 -7.20
C LYS A 17 -6.21 6.81 -6.66
N ILE A 18 -5.20 7.07 -5.86
CA ILE A 18 -4.40 6.06 -5.19
C ILE A 18 -4.42 6.36 -3.69
N LEU A 19 -4.61 5.33 -2.87
CA LEU A 19 -4.68 5.47 -1.43
C LEU A 19 -3.28 5.54 -0.82
N PHE A 20 -3.04 6.57 -0.04
CA PHE A 20 -1.82 6.72 0.75
C PHE A 20 -2.15 6.82 2.23
N ILE A 21 -1.25 6.35 3.06
CA ILE A 21 -1.29 6.55 4.51
C ILE A 21 -0.09 7.41 4.91
N LYS A 22 -0.29 8.28 5.90
CA LYS A 22 0.81 9.03 6.47
C LYS A 22 1.23 8.36 7.76
N LYS A 23 2.36 7.68 7.73
CA LYS A 23 2.87 6.91 8.85
C LYS A 23 4.19 7.52 9.34
N ASN A 24 4.23 7.84 10.62
CA ASN A 24 5.40 8.49 11.22
C ASN A 24 5.88 9.69 10.40
N GLY A 25 4.92 10.49 9.91
CA GLY A 25 5.20 11.71 9.17
C GLY A 25 5.50 11.55 7.69
N ARG A 26 5.47 10.33 7.14
CA ARG A 26 5.75 10.08 5.72
C ARG A 26 4.59 9.39 5.03
N TRP A 27 4.40 9.69 3.76
CA TRP A 27 3.39 9.04 2.94
C TRP A 27 3.87 7.68 2.45
N GLU A 28 3.07 6.64 2.70
CA GLU A 28 3.38 5.25 2.39
C GLU A 28 2.14 4.52 1.91
N PHE A 29 2.31 3.26 1.52
CA PHE A 29 1.20 2.36 1.22
C PHE A 29 0.96 1.42 2.41
N PRO A 30 -0.29 1.02 2.66
CA PRO A 30 -0.60 0.13 3.78
C PRO A 30 0.03 -1.25 3.60
N LYS A 31 0.62 -1.75 4.66
CA LYS A 31 1.28 -3.05 4.72
C LYS A 31 1.44 -3.50 6.15
N GLY A 32 1.71 -4.77 6.33
CA GLY A 32 2.02 -5.29 7.65
C GLY A 32 2.70 -6.65 7.59
N ARG A 33 3.19 -7.08 8.74
CA ARG A 33 3.99 -8.29 8.87
C ARG A 33 3.16 -9.55 8.61
N LEU A 34 3.74 -10.49 7.86
CA LEU A 34 3.17 -11.82 7.70
C LEU A 34 3.37 -12.63 8.98
N LYS A 35 2.30 -13.21 9.46
CA LYS A 35 2.38 -14.21 10.52
C LYS A 35 2.82 -15.53 9.90
N LYS A 36 3.37 -16.43 10.73
CA LYS A 36 3.81 -17.73 10.27
C LYS A 36 2.68 -18.46 9.54
N ARG A 37 2.98 -18.97 8.35
CA ARG A 37 2.02 -19.70 7.48
C ARG A 37 0.82 -18.85 7.00
N ALA A 38 0.92 -17.54 7.08
CA ALA A 38 -0.16 -16.69 6.62
C ALA A 38 -0.16 -16.58 5.11
N ASN A 39 -1.36 -16.43 4.55
CA ASN A 39 -1.55 -16.16 3.13
C ASN A 39 -1.23 -14.70 2.83
N LYS A 40 -0.39 -14.46 1.83
CA LYS A 40 0.04 -13.10 1.48
C LYS A 40 -1.11 -12.21 1.05
N LYS A 41 -2.01 -12.71 0.21
CA LYS A 41 -3.16 -11.95 -0.25
C LYS A 41 -4.09 -11.57 0.90
N LYS A 42 -4.40 -12.54 1.76
CA LYS A 42 -5.25 -12.27 2.93
C LYS A 42 -4.60 -11.29 3.89
N THR A 43 -3.29 -11.40 4.08
CA THR A 43 -2.54 -10.48 4.93
C THR A 43 -2.61 -9.06 4.37
N ALA A 44 -2.40 -8.90 3.06
CA ALA A 44 -2.48 -7.58 2.42
C ALA A 44 -3.85 -6.95 2.63
N LEU A 45 -4.92 -7.69 2.40
CA LEU A 45 -6.28 -7.18 2.58
C LEU A 45 -6.57 -6.83 4.03
N ARG A 46 -6.12 -7.66 4.97
CA ARG A 46 -6.29 -7.41 6.39
C ARG A 46 -5.56 -6.13 6.82
N GLU A 47 -4.30 -5.97 6.39
CA GLU A 47 -3.50 -4.80 6.76
C GLU A 47 -4.07 -3.52 6.17
N ILE A 48 -4.54 -3.57 4.92
CA ILE A 48 -5.23 -2.42 4.32
C ILE A 48 -6.43 -2.04 5.18
N SER A 49 -7.24 -3.03 5.54
CA SER A 49 -8.45 -2.80 6.36
C SER A 49 -8.10 -2.22 7.72
N GLU A 50 -7.11 -2.79 8.41
CA GLU A 50 -6.70 -2.32 9.73
C GLU A 50 -6.16 -0.90 9.71
N GLU A 51 -5.35 -0.57 8.71
CA GLU A 51 -4.66 0.72 8.66
C GLU A 51 -5.52 1.86 8.10
N THR A 52 -6.53 1.55 7.31
CA THR A 52 -7.33 2.57 6.62
C THR A 52 -8.81 2.57 6.98
N GLY A 53 -9.30 1.52 7.62
CA GLY A 53 -10.71 1.36 7.93
C GLY A 53 -11.55 0.84 6.78
N LEU A 54 -10.98 0.62 5.60
CA LEU A 54 -11.72 0.05 4.47
C LEU A 54 -12.12 -1.39 4.80
N LYS A 55 -13.32 -1.78 4.36
CA LYS A 55 -13.81 -3.14 4.61
C LYS A 55 -13.20 -4.11 3.61
N LYS A 56 -12.77 -5.28 4.09
CA LYS A 56 -12.15 -6.30 3.22
C LYS A 56 -13.06 -6.69 2.06
N LYS A 57 -14.37 -6.75 2.28
CA LYS A 57 -15.33 -7.11 1.23
C LYS A 57 -15.36 -6.11 0.07
N ASP A 58 -14.87 -4.90 0.30
CA ASP A 58 -14.82 -3.83 -0.71
C ASP A 58 -13.45 -3.73 -1.38
N LEU A 59 -12.57 -4.70 -1.13
CA LEU A 59 -11.22 -4.74 -1.68
C LEU A 59 -11.07 -5.96 -2.59
N GLU A 60 -10.65 -5.72 -3.81
CA GLU A 60 -10.45 -6.78 -4.80
C GLU A 60 -9.00 -6.74 -5.30
N ILE A 61 -8.28 -7.84 -5.13
CA ILE A 61 -6.92 -7.94 -5.64
C ILE A 61 -6.97 -8.10 -7.15
N ILE A 62 -6.30 -7.20 -7.87
CA ILE A 62 -6.22 -7.24 -9.33
C ILE A 62 -5.07 -8.14 -9.75
N GLN A 63 -3.88 -7.93 -9.19
CA GLN A 63 -2.66 -8.65 -9.58
C GLN A 63 -1.55 -8.45 -8.56
N PRO A 64 -0.55 -9.33 -8.54
CA PRO A 64 0.66 -9.09 -7.77
C PRO A 64 1.52 -8.03 -8.45
N LEU A 65 2.28 -7.31 -7.64
CA LEU A 65 3.26 -6.34 -8.09
C LEU A 65 4.65 -6.84 -7.72
N ILE A 66 5.66 -6.04 -8.06
CA ILE A 66 7.03 -6.37 -7.74
C ILE A 66 7.27 -6.26 -6.22
N PRO A 67 7.99 -7.21 -5.60
CA PRO A 67 8.30 -7.11 -4.17
C PRO A 67 9.35 -6.04 -3.92
N THR A 68 9.36 -5.52 -2.70
CA THR A 68 10.40 -4.58 -2.26
C THR A 68 11.19 -5.16 -1.09
N HIS A 69 12.44 -4.73 -0.99
CA HIS A 69 13.32 -5.11 0.10
C HIS A 69 13.87 -3.85 0.74
N ASN A 70 13.81 -3.78 2.06
CA ASN A 70 14.48 -2.72 2.79
C ASN A 70 15.03 -3.30 4.08
N HIS A 71 16.02 -2.63 4.65
CA HIS A 71 16.59 -3.12 5.90
C HIS A 71 16.42 -2.09 7.00
N ASN A 72 16.24 -2.63 8.21
CA ASN A 72 16.19 -1.86 9.43
C ASN A 72 17.36 -2.28 10.31
N LYS A 73 17.93 -1.31 11.01
CA LYS A 73 18.99 -1.57 11.96
C LYS A 73 18.45 -1.23 13.35
N ALA A 74 18.42 -2.20 14.24
CA ALA A 74 17.92 -2.01 15.58
C ALA A 74 18.80 -2.80 16.55
N ASN A 75 19.27 -2.15 17.61
CA ASN A 75 20.06 -2.77 18.67
C ASN A 75 21.29 -3.53 18.12
N GLY A 76 21.97 -2.96 17.11
CA GLY A 76 23.13 -3.59 16.51
C GLY A 76 22.81 -4.70 15.53
N ASN A 77 21.54 -5.08 15.39
CA ASN A 77 21.11 -6.13 14.46
C ASN A 77 20.53 -5.52 13.20
N ILE A 78 20.78 -6.19 12.07
CA ILE A 78 20.22 -5.81 10.76
C ILE A 78 19.12 -6.81 10.42
N SER A 79 17.95 -6.30 10.10
CA SER A 79 16.86 -7.13 9.56
C SER A 79 16.52 -6.68 8.16
N ILE A 80 16.21 -7.65 7.30
CA ILE A 80 15.77 -7.38 5.94
C ILE A 80 14.27 -7.64 5.87
N LYS A 81 13.52 -6.62 5.46
CA LYS A 81 12.07 -6.76 5.27
C LYS A 81 11.78 -6.94 3.79
N GLU A 82 11.18 -8.08 3.47
CA GLU A 82 10.68 -8.35 2.13
C GLU A 82 9.17 -8.15 2.13
N THR A 83 8.69 -7.19 1.36
CA THR A 83 7.24 -6.93 1.27
C THR A 83 6.72 -7.37 -0.09
N THR A 84 5.69 -8.21 -0.07
CA THR A 84 4.96 -8.59 -1.27
C THR A 84 3.81 -7.61 -1.44
N TRP A 85 3.71 -7.00 -2.61
CA TRP A 85 2.72 -5.98 -2.89
C TRP A 85 1.69 -6.47 -3.90
N PHE A 86 0.48 -5.97 -3.76
CA PHE A 86 -0.62 -6.25 -4.70
C PHE A 86 -1.27 -4.96 -5.14
N LEU A 87 -1.71 -4.95 -6.38
CA LEU A 87 -2.60 -3.90 -6.88
C LEU A 87 -4.01 -4.28 -6.47
N VAL A 88 -4.70 -3.40 -5.76
CA VAL A 88 -6.00 -3.67 -5.14
C VAL A 88 -6.99 -2.61 -5.58
N LYS A 89 -8.18 -3.05 -6.01
CA LYS A 89 -9.25 -2.14 -6.40
C LYS A 89 -10.24 -1.97 -5.26
N PHE A 90 -10.60 -0.73 -4.95
CA PHE A 90 -11.68 -0.45 -4.02
C PHE A 90 -13.00 -0.45 -4.78
N THR A 91 -13.94 -1.29 -4.33
CA THR A 91 -15.25 -1.46 -4.99
C THR A 91 -16.41 -0.96 -4.14
N GLY A 92 -16.14 -0.37 -2.99
CA GLY A 92 -17.14 0.10 -2.08
C GLY A 92 -17.67 1.49 -2.40
N ASP A 93 -18.42 2.04 -1.47
CA ASP A 93 -19.01 3.38 -1.60
C ASP A 93 -17.90 4.44 -1.57
N PRO A 94 -17.79 5.28 -2.61
CA PRO A 94 -16.77 6.35 -2.63
C PRO A 94 -16.87 7.34 -1.47
N SER A 95 -18.03 7.46 -0.85
CA SER A 95 -18.21 8.36 0.29
C SER A 95 -17.76 7.76 1.63
N PHE A 96 -17.35 6.50 1.63
CA PHE A 96 -16.85 5.85 2.85
C PHE A 96 -15.66 6.61 3.41
N LYS A 97 -15.72 6.94 4.70
CA LYS A 97 -14.67 7.71 5.35
C LYS A 97 -13.54 6.81 5.82
N LEU A 98 -12.32 7.18 5.42
CA LEU A 98 -11.12 6.50 5.87
C LEU A 98 -10.91 6.74 7.38
N LYS A 99 -10.39 5.72 8.06
CA LYS A 99 -10.10 5.79 9.50
C LYS A 99 -8.65 5.38 9.75
N PRO A 100 -7.76 6.35 9.94
CA PRO A 100 -6.35 6.04 10.21
C PRO A 100 -6.20 5.28 11.54
N GLU A 101 -5.37 4.24 11.54
CA GLU A 101 -5.06 3.51 12.77
C GLU A 101 -3.94 4.22 13.52
N LYS A 102 -4.30 5.04 14.48
CA LYS A 102 -3.35 5.90 15.19
C LYS A 102 -2.38 5.13 16.08
N ARG A 103 -2.77 3.95 16.56
CA ARG A 103 -1.86 3.11 17.36
C ARG A 103 -0.63 2.67 16.58
N GLU A 104 -0.72 2.63 15.25
CA GLU A 104 0.40 2.24 14.39
C GLU A 104 1.14 3.43 13.82
N GLY A 105 0.92 4.62 14.36
CA GLY A 105 1.60 5.83 13.92
C GLY A 105 1.02 6.43 12.64
N ILE A 106 -0.18 6.01 12.25
CA ILE A 106 -0.84 6.51 11.05
C ILE A 106 -1.71 7.71 11.44
N SER A 107 -1.32 8.90 10.97
CA SER A 107 -2.04 10.12 11.30
C SER A 107 -3.11 10.47 10.27
N LYS A 108 -2.94 10.03 9.03
CA LYS A 108 -3.87 10.36 7.94
C LYS A 108 -3.94 9.21 6.94
N CYS A 109 -5.10 9.09 6.30
CA CYS A 109 -5.30 8.28 5.10
C CYS A 109 -5.91 9.18 4.05
N LYS A 110 -5.44 9.09 2.81
CA LYS A 110 -5.89 10.01 1.76
C LYS A 110 -5.93 9.34 0.41
N TRP A 111 -7.02 9.59 -0.32
CA TRP A 111 -7.10 9.28 -1.74
C TRP A 111 -6.42 10.40 -2.51
N VAL A 112 -5.31 10.09 -3.16
CA VAL A 112 -4.50 11.08 -3.87
C VAL A 112 -4.77 10.97 -5.36
N THR A 113 -5.18 12.08 -5.99
CA THR A 113 -5.38 12.12 -7.43
C THR A 113 -4.04 12.07 -8.16
N LEU A 114 -4.04 11.55 -9.38
CA LEU A 114 -2.80 11.39 -10.15
C LEU A 114 -2.03 12.71 -10.32
N ASN A 115 -2.73 13.83 -10.46
CA ASN A 115 -2.08 15.12 -10.60
C ASN A 115 -1.48 15.67 -9.29
N LYS A 116 -1.72 14.99 -8.18
CA LYS A 116 -1.16 15.37 -6.86
C LYS A 116 -0.07 14.42 -6.37
N LEU A 117 0.27 13.41 -7.19
CA LEU A 117 1.27 12.41 -6.78
C LEU A 117 2.64 13.05 -6.53
N GLU A 118 3.05 13.97 -7.38
CA GLU A 118 4.36 14.60 -7.26
C GLU A 118 4.56 15.26 -5.89
N ILE A 119 3.55 15.99 -5.41
CA ILE A 119 3.61 16.64 -4.10
C ILE A 119 3.68 15.59 -2.98
N THR A 120 2.88 14.54 -3.08
CA THR A 120 2.86 13.46 -2.10
C THR A 120 4.22 12.77 -2.01
N LEU A 121 4.84 12.53 -3.17
CA LEU A 121 6.13 11.84 -3.25
C LEU A 121 7.28 12.63 -2.63
N LYS A 122 7.17 13.93 -2.50
CA LYS A 122 8.21 14.73 -1.86
C LYS A 122 8.45 14.32 -0.42
N ASN A 123 7.46 13.71 0.22
CA ASN A 123 7.58 13.24 1.59
C ASN A 123 7.26 11.75 1.67
N SER A 124 7.93 10.96 0.83
CA SER A 124 7.77 9.52 0.75
C SER A 124 9.13 8.84 0.66
N ARG A 125 9.18 7.59 1.13
CA ARG A 125 10.41 6.79 1.06
C ARG A 125 10.71 6.39 -0.39
N PRO A 126 11.99 6.10 -0.71
CA PRO A 126 12.36 5.64 -2.06
C PRO A 126 11.55 4.44 -2.55
N LEU A 127 11.21 3.50 -1.67
CA LEU A 127 10.42 2.33 -2.08
C LEU A 127 9.04 2.71 -2.63
N VAL A 128 8.45 3.80 -2.12
CA VAL A 128 7.16 4.29 -2.60
C VAL A 128 7.30 4.83 -4.02
N HIS A 129 8.37 5.59 -4.28
CA HIS A 129 8.67 6.08 -5.63
C HIS A 129 8.83 4.92 -6.60
N TYR A 130 9.59 3.91 -6.19
CA TYR A 130 9.87 2.74 -7.02
C TYR A 130 8.58 1.99 -7.36
N LEU A 131 7.75 1.69 -6.35
CA LEU A 131 6.49 1.00 -6.55
C LEU A 131 5.54 1.79 -7.43
N LEU A 132 5.44 3.09 -7.20
CA LEU A 132 4.54 3.92 -7.98
C LEU A 132 4.96 3.99 -9.43
N GLY A 133 6.28 4.11 -9.69
CA GLY A 133 6.79 4.05 -11.06
C GLY A 133 6.44 2.74 -11.75
N PHE A 134 6.54 1.63 -11.02
CA PHE A 134 6.13 0.33 -11.55
C PHE A 134 4.65 0.29 -11.89
N VAL A 135 3.80 0.76 -10.96
CA VAL A 135 2.33 0.75 -11.15
C VAL A 135 1.92 1.62 -12.33
N LEU A 136 2.45 2.84 -12.41
CA LEU A 136 2.07 3.77 -13.47
C LEU A 136 2.42 3.26 -14.87
N ASN A 137 3.39 2.36 -14.98
CA ASN A 137 3.80 1.76 -16.24
C ASN A 137 3.22 0.36 -16.47
N ASP A 138 2.44 -0.14 -15.52
CA ASP A 138 1.90 -1.49 -15.59
C ASP A 138 0.71 -1.57 -16.53
N PRO A 139 0.69 -2.57 -17.47
CA PRO A 139 -0.42 -2.70 -18.41
C PRO A 139 -1.79 -2.91 -17.75
N GLY A 140 -1.85 -3.68 -16.66
CA GLY A 140 -3.10 -3.91 -15.93
C GLY A 140 -3.68 -2.64 -15.34
N TYR A 141 -2.81 -1.80 -14.77
CA TYR A 141 -3.23 -0.52 -14.24
C TYR A 141 -3.70 0.42 -15.35
N LYS A 142 -2.99 0.45 -16.47
CA LYS A 142 -3.37 1.27 -17.62
C LYS A 142 -4.72 0.85 -18.18
N ASP A 143 -4.99 -0.45 -18.26
CA ASP A 143 -6.29 -0.97 -18.68
C ASP A 143 -7.39 -0.56 -17.71
N TYR A 144 -7.13 -0.66 -16.42
CA TYR A 144 -8.06 -0.20 -15.39
C TYR A 144 -8.44 1.27 -15.61
N LEU A 145 -7.43 2.12 -15.83
CA LEU A 145 -7.69 3.56 -16.04
C LEU A 145 -8.54 3.84 -17.28
N LYS A 146 -8.30 3.10 -18.36
CA LYS A 146 -9.09 3.26 -19.59
C LYS A 146 -10.57 2.96 -19.35
N ASN A 147 -10.87 2.00 -18.47
CA ASN A 147 -12.22 1.59 -18.18
C ASN A 147 -12.93 2.50 -17.16
N GLN A 148 -12.24 3.53 -16.65
CA GLN A 148 -12.80 4.50 -15.70
C GLN A 148 -13.37 5.74 -16.38
N ARG A 149 -13.52 5.73 -17.69
CA ARG A 149 -14.09 6.84 -18.42
C ARG A 149 -15.60 6.90 -18.26
N LYS A 150 -16.06 7.88 -17.55
CA LYS A 150 -17.49 8.22 -17.52
C LYS A 150 -17.70 9.62 -17.01
#